data_9df0ef4cd8cd957ee03771634fddfcb2
#
_entry.id   9df0ef4cd8cd957ee03771634fddfcb2
#
_cell.length_a   1.000
_cell.length_b   1.000
_cell.length_c   1.000
_cell.angle_alpha   90.00
_cell.angle_beta   90.00
_cell.angle_gamma   90.00
#
_symmetry.space_group_name_H-M   'P 1'
#
loop_
_entity.id
_entity.type
_entity.pdbx_description
1 polymer ?
#
loop_
_entity_poly.entity_id
_entity_poly.type
_entity_poly.pdbx_seq_one_letter_code
_entity_poly.pdbx_strand_id
1 'polypeptide(L)'
;MSAIRPLCVAALILALPCLGRITLEAQIPRDPTPVVAKTSPTDIAAGKVLYEATCSKCHGLDGGGGDGPSLLGAPERLGDAEVGAIIRGGIPGTGMNGYGSLNIDETGQIVGYLRTLGRTVDTEIAKGDPAKGKSLYDASGCAACDIISGQGGGVGPELTRVGSMRGPTYLRTTLLTPGTNLPQEAAAMERGRFTQFLFVRVTTKEGHTVEGTRVYEDSFTIELKDATGRFHSFRKLELQKLEKLPGKSVMPSFKDTLSATQLDDLVAYLASLKGTPTP
;
A
#
# COMPACT_ATOMS: atom_id res chain seq x y z
N MET A 1 -36.36 44.87 -73.38
CA MET A 1 -36.76 45.05 -71.98
C MET A 1 -37.25 43.69 -71.50
N SER A 2 -36.39 42.90 -70.98
CA SER A 2 -36.66 41.51 -70.52
C SER A 2 -36.56 41.47 -68.98
N ALA A 3 -37.65 41.10 -68.41
CA ALA A 3 -37.74 40.94 -66.94
C ALA A 3 -37.18 39.57 -66.50
N ILE A 4 -36.20 39.57 -65.63
CA ILE A 4 -35.61 38.38 -64.99
C ILE A 4 -36.40 38.09 -63.69
N ARG A 5 -37.00 36.89 -63.62
CA ARG A 5 -37.66 36.36 -62.43
C ARG A 5 -36.62 35.68 -61.55
N PRO A 6 -36.59 35.88 -60.22
CA PRO A 6 -35.74 35.11 -59.35
C PRO A 6 -36.35 33.73 -59.00
N LEU A 7 -35.57 32.66 -59.19
CA LEU A 7 -35.88 31.32 -58.70
C LEU A 7 -35.69 31.29 -57.21
N CYS A 8 -36.73 30.96 -56.44
CA CYS A 8 -36.64 30.57 -55.02
C CYS A 8 -36.08 29.14 -54.95
N VAL A 9 -34.84 29.00 -54.42
CA VAL A 9 -34.27 27.71 -54.05
C VAL A 9 -34.73 27.40 -52.64
N ALA A 10 -35.65 26.44 -52.52
CA ALA A 10 -36.05 25.90 -51.21
C ALA A 10 -34.95 25.00 -50.67
N ALA A 11 -34.28 25.41 -49.59
CA ALA A 11 -33.31 24.59 -48.88
C ALA A 11 -34.04 23.53 -48.03
N LEU A 12 -33.91 22.27 -48.46
CA LEU A 12 -34.41 21.12 -47.72
C LEU A 12 -33.43 20.83 -46.55
N ILE A 13 -33.80 21.22 -45.32
CA ILE A 13 -33.06 20.88 -44.11
C ILE A 13 -33.39 19.42 -43.74
N LEU A 14 -32.49 18.50 -44.09
CA LEU A 14 -32.53 17.13 -43.60
C LEU A 14 -32.18 17.14 -42.09
N ALA A 15 -33.18 16.97 -41.26
CA ALA A 15 -32.99 16.68 -39.83
C ALA A 15 -32.38 15.27 -39.67
N LEU A 16 -31.07 15.18 -39.37
CA LEU A 16 -30.47 13.95 -38.90
C LEU A 16 -31.05 13.64 -37.51
N PRO A 17 -31.58 12.43 -37.29
CA PRO A 17 -31.94 12.02 -35.95
C PRO A 17 -30.64 11.91 -35.13
N CYS A 18 -30.59 12.58 -33.98
CA CYS A 18 -29.60 12.37 -32.93
C CYS A 18 -29.62 10.88 -32.54
N LEU A 19 -28.71 10.11 -33.10
CA LEU A 19 -28.36 8.80 -32.57
C LEU A 19 -27.81 9.00 -31.16
N GLY A 20 -28.68 8.80 -30.18
CA GLY A 20 -28.30 8.75 -28.79
C GLY A 20 -27.11 7.79 -28.65
N ARG A 21 -26.01 8.28 -28.11
CA ARG A 21 -24.90 7.43 -27.70
C ARG A 21 -25.45 6.42 -26.67
N ILE A 22 -25.74 5.22 -27.15
CA ILE A 22 -25.94 4.07 -26.27
C ILE A 22 -24.55 3.78 -25.70
N THR A 23 -24.25 4.34 -24.54
CA THR A 23 -23.14 3.86 -23.72
C THR A 23 -23.53 2.46 -23.27
N LEU A 24 -22.98 1.47 -23.98
CA LEU A 24 -23.03 0.09 -23.53
C LEU A 24 -22.11 -0.02 -22.32
N GLU A 25 -22.59 0.41 -21.15
CA GLU A 25 -21.97 0.03 -19.89
C GLU A 25 -22.13 -1.50 -19.81
N ALA A 26 -21.01 -2.19 -19.95
CA ALA A 26 -20.94 -3.61 -19.70
C ALA A 26 -21.26 -3.81 -18.20
N GLN A 27 -22.52 -4.00 -17.88
CA GLN A 27 -22.98 -4.41 -16.56
C GLN A 27 -22.50 -5.84 -16.37
N ILE A 28 -21.37 -6.02 -15.69
CA ILE A 28 -21.03 -7.33 -15.14
C ILE A 28 -22.17 -7.68 -14.17
N PRO A 29 -22.85 -8.84 -14.35
CA PRO A 29 -23.90 -9.24 -13.45
C PRO A 29 -23.31 -9.33 -12.03
N ARG A 30 -23.56 -8.34 -11.19
CA ARG A 30 -23.23 -8.40 -9.78
C ARG A 30 -24.29 -9.29 -9.16
N ASP A 31 -23.86 -10.41 -8.58
CA ASP A 31 -24.75 -11.22 -7.73
C ASP A 31 -25.32 -10.28 -6.64
N PRO A 32 -26.65 -10.09 -6.61
CA PRO A 32 -27.26 -9.11 -5.72
C PRO A 32 -27.22 -9.52 -4.25
N THR A 33 -26.74 -10.72 -3.93
CA THR A 33 -26.70 -11.21 -2.55
C THR A 33 -25.69 -10.39 -1.73
N PRO A 34 -26.15 -9.66 -0.71
CA PRO A 34 -25.25 -8.87 0.13
C PRO A 34 -24.26 -9.77 0.87
N VAL A 35 -23.00 -9.45 0.78
CA VAL A 35 -21.98 -10.09 1.60
C VAL A 35 -22.04 -9.52 3.01
N VAL A 36 -22.03 -10.39 4.01
CA VAL A 36 -21.95 -10.06 5.43
C VAL A 36 -20.63 -10.61 5.98
N ALA A 37 -19.89 -9.80 6.72
CA ALA A 37 -18.66 -10.23 7.35
C ALA A 37 -18.87 -11.40 8.30
N LYS A 38 -18.09 -12.46 8.14
CA LYS A 38 -18.04 -13.59 9.07
C LYS A 38 -16.97 -13.36 10.11
N THR A 39 -17.35 -13.25 11.36
CA THR A 39 -16.49 -12.77 12.45
C THR A 39 -16.15 -13.81 13.50
N SER A 40 -16.50 -15.08 13.29
CA SER A 40 -16.02 -16.13 14.18
C SER A 40 -14.50 -16.30 14.07
N PRO A 41 -13.79 -16.73 15.12
CA PRO A 41 -12.34 -16.96 15.04
C PRO A 41 -11.94 -17.90 13.89
N THR A 42 -12.75 -18.93 13.62
CA THR A 42 -12.52 -19.87 12.52
C THR A 42 -12.71 -19.22 11.16
N ASP A 43 -13.75 -18.38 11.01
CA ASP A 43 -13.98 -17.66 9.76
C ASP A 43 -12.88 -16.62 9.49
N ILE A 44 -12.44 -15.90 10.52
CA ILE A 44 -11.33 -14.94 10.42
C ILE A 44 -10.04 -15.66 9.99
N ALA A 45 -9.75 -16.83 10.56
CA ALA A 45 -8.58 -17.63 10.18
C ALA A 45 -8.67 -18.10 8.72
N ALA A 46 -9.84 -18.58 8.28
CA ALA A 46 -10.07 -18.97 6.89
C ALA A 46 -9.97 -17.75 5.95
N GLY A 47 -10.56 -16.64 6.33
CA GLY A 47 -10.47 -15.38 5.58
C GLY A 47 -9.03 -14.88 5.42
N LYS A 48 -8.19 -15.06 6.46
CA LYS A 48 -6.76 -14.75 6.39
C LYS A 48 -6.05 -15.58 5.31
N VAL A 49 -6.28 -16.88 5.30
CA VAL A 49 -5.68 -17.80 4.31
C VAL A 49 -6.08 -17.39 2.89
N LEU A 50 -7.37 -17.11 2.68
CA LEU A 50 -7.88 -16.65 1.38
C LEU A 50 -7.29 -15.30 0.99
N TYR A 51 -7.21 -14.36 1.92
CA TYR A 51 -6.59 -13.05 1.70
C TYR A 51 -5.12 -13.17 1.30
N GLU A 52 -4.35 -13.95 2.03
CA GLU A 52 -2.93 -14.17 1.74
C GLU A 52 -2.71 -14.80 0.37
N ALA A 53 -3.58 -15.72 -0.04
CA ALA A 53 -3.49 -16.39 -1.33
C ALA A 53 -3.88 -15.50 -2.51
N THR A 54 -4.83 -14.57 -2.34
CA THR A 54 -5.47 -13.87 -3.46
C THR A 54 -5.27 -12.35 -3.46
N CYS A 55 -5.26 -11.71 -2.29
CA CYS A 55 -5.31 -10.25 -2.14
C CYS A 55 -3.96 -9.63 -1.77
N SER A 56 -3.16 -10.34 -0.95
CA SER A 56 -1.94 -9.82 -0.34
C SER A 56 -0.90 -9.36 -1.36
N LYS A 57 -0.90 -9.97 -2.54
CA LYS A 57 0.01 -9.65 -3.63
C LYS A 57 -0.07 -8.19 -4.08
N CYS A 58 -1.27 -7.63 -4.08
CA CYS A 58 -1.50 -6.25 -4.45
C CYS A 58 -1.70 -5.35 -3.23
N HIS A 59 -2.40 -5.84 -2.19
CA HIS A 59 -2.78 -5.04 -1.02
C HIS A 59 -1.83 -5.17 0.18
N GLY A 60 -0.74 -5.95 0.04
CA GLY A 60 0.22 -6.22 1.13
C GLY A 60 -0.28 -7.29 2.10
N LEU A 61 0.65 -8.00 2.74
CA LEU A 61 0.33 -9.08 3.71
C LEU A 61 -0.49 -8.56 4.91
N ASP A 62 -0.30 -7.32 5.27
CA ASP A 62 -0.94 -6.64 6.39
C ASP A 62 -2.10 -5.71 5.97
N GLY A 63 -2.50 -5.76 4.70
CA GLY A 63 -3.55 -4.92 4.15
C GLY A 63 -3.18 -3.44 4.01
N GLY A 64 -1.94 -3.08 4.24
CA GLY A 64 -1.50 -1.69 4.23
C GLY A 64 -1.34 -1.06 2.84
N GLY A 65 -1.63 -1.80 1.77
CA GLY A 65 -1.49 -1.34 0.39
C GLY A 65 -0.21 -1.82 -0.29
N GLY A 66 -0.11 -1.55 -1.58
CA GLY A 66 0.98 -1.96 -2.46
C GLY A 66 0.71 -1.47 -3.87
N ASP A 67 0.66 -2.35 -4.85
CA ASP A 67 0.12 -2.05 -6.18
C ASP A 67 -1.35 -1.65 -6.11
N GLY A 68 -2.08 -2.21 -5.13
CA GLY A 68 -3.42 -1.80 -4.76
C GLY A 68 -3.43 -0.87 -3.54
N PRO A 69 -4.54 -0.17 -3.30
CA PRO A 69 -4.67 0.74 -2.15
C PRO A 69 -4.66 -0.01 -0.81
N SER A 70 -4.44 0.72 0.28
CA SER A 70 -4.61 0.21 1.64
C SER A 70 -6.05 -0.23 1.89
N LEU A 71 -6.20 -1.42 2.47
CA LEU A 71 -7.49 -1.98 2.88
C LEU A 71 -7.79 -1.78 4.38
N LEU A 72 -6.87 -1.13 5.11
CA LEU A 72 -7.06 -0.83 6.53
C LEU A 72 -8.29 0.04 6.71
N GLY A 73 -9.26 -0.43 7.50
CA GLY A 73 -10.55 0.23 7.71
C GLY A 73 -11.43 0.31 6.45
N ALA A 74 -11.20 -0.49 5.41
CA ALA A 74 -12.06 -0.50 4.22
C ALA A 74 -13.49 -0.93 4.52
N PRO A 75 -13.74 -2.00 5.32
CA PRO A 75 -15.11 -2.38 5.68
C PRO A 75 -15.85 -1.32 6.51
N GLU A 76 -15.14 -0.55 7.30
CA GLU A 76 -15.71 0.55 8.10
C GLU A 76 -16.12 1.74 7.23
N ARG A 77 -15.37 2.02 6.17
CA ARG A 77 -15.65 3.15 5.26
C ARG A 77 -16.70 2.82 4.21
N LEU A 78 -16.68 1.62 3.67
CA LEU A 78 -17.51 1.23 2.52
C LEU A 78 -18.70 0.36 2.91
N GLY A 79 -18.63 -0.32 4.06
CA GLY A 79 -19.56 -1.36 4.45
C GLY A 79 -19.22 -2.73 3.84
N ASP A 80 -19.66 -3.80 4.52
CA ASP A 80 -19.35 -5.18 4.14
C ASP A 80 -19.86 -5.55 2.75
N ALA A 81 -21.09 -5.13 2.44
CA ALA A 81 -21.74 -5.44 1.17
C ALA A 81 -20.97 -4.84 -0.02
N GLU A 82 -20.52 -3.60 0.09
CA GLU A 82 -19.75 -2.94 -0.99
C GLU A 82 -18.36 -3.55 -1.12
N VAL A 83 -17.67 -3.81 -0.01
CA VAL A 83 -16.37 -4.51 -0.04
C VAL A 83 -16.52 -5.88 -0.68
N GLY A 84 -17.57 -6.63 -0.31
CA GLY A 84 -17.87 -7.93 -0.91
C GLY A 84 -18.18 -7.85 -2.40
N ALA A 85 -18.92 -6.83 -2.83
CA ALA A 85 -19.22 -6.58 -4.24
C ALA A 85 -17.95 -6.26 -5.04
N ILE A 86 -17.04 -5.45 -4.48
CA ILE A 86 -15.73 -5.13 -5.06
C ILE A 86 -14.87 -6.40 -5.18
N ILE A 87 -14.81 -7.22 -4.13
CA ILE A 87 -14.04 -8.48 -4.17
C ILE A 87 -14.54 -9.38 -5.30
N ARG A 88 -15.84 -9.57 -5.41
CA ARG A 88 -16.42 -10.48 -6.40
C ARG A 88 -16.44 -9.92 -7.82
N GLY A 89 -16.74 -8.64 -7.97
CA GLY A 89 -16.93 -7.99 -9.27
C GLY A 89 -15.70 -7.25 -9.81
N GLY A 90 -14.73 -6.95 -8.94
CA GLY A 90 -13.62 -6.07 -9.28
C GLY A 90 -14.04 -4.60 -9.44
N ILE A 91 -13.11 -3.79 -9.94
CA ILE A 91 -13.36 -2.39 -10.29
C ILE A 91 -13.01 -2.21 -11.77
N PRO A 92 -14.00 -1.98 -12.64
CA PRO A 92 -13.76 -1.83 -14.08
C PRO A 92 -12.75 -0.73 -14.39
N GLY A 93 -11.85 -0.99 -15.35
CA GLY A 93 -10.81 -0.04 -15.77
C GLY A 93 -9.63 0.09 -14.80
N THR A 94 -9.54 -0.77 -13.79
CA THR A 94 -8.41 -0.82 -12.83
C THR A 94 -7.74 -2.18 -12.80
N GLY A 95 -6.62 -2.30 -12.05
CA GLY A 95 -5.96 -3.58 -11.79
C GLY A 95 -6.68 -4.48 -10.77
N MET A 96 -7.77 -4.00 -10.15
CA MET A 96 -8.57 -4.80 -9.23
C MET A 96 -9.50 -5.72 -10.00
N ASN A 97 -9.05 -6.94 -10.24
CA ASN A 97 -9.86 -7.98 -10.89
C ASN A 97 -10.92 -8.52 -9.94
N GLY A 98 -12.06 -8.96 -10.50
CA GLY A 98 -13.08 -9.64 -9.72
C GLY A 98 -12.70 -11.10 -9.44
N TYR A 99 -13.01 -11.55 -8.24
CA TYR A 99 -12.84 -12.95 -7.78
C TYR A 99 -14.21 -13.65 -7.71
N GLY A 100 -14.92 -13.67 -8.85
CA GLY A 100 -16.25 -14.29 -8.95
C GLY A 100 -16.29 -15.80 -8.67
N SER A 101 -15.14 -16.46 -8.60
CA SER A 101 -15.01 -17.86 -8.16
C SER A 101 -15.18 -18.05 -6.64
N LEU A 102 -14.97 -16.98 -5.86
CA LEU A 102 -15.22 -17.02 -4.42
C LEU A 102 -16.74 -17.05 -4.18
N ASN A 103 -17.19 -17.99 -3.36
CA ASN A 103 -18.58 -18.02 -2.93
C ASN A 103 -18.84 -16.91 -1.88
N ILE A 104 -20.12 -16.74 -1.50
CA ILE A 104 -20.53 -15.70 -0.54
C ILE A 104 -19.90 -15.88 0.83
N ASP A 105 -19.77 -17.11 1.28
CA ASP A 105 -19.20 -17.44 2.58
C ASP A 105 -17.70 -17.12 2.62
N GLU A 106 -16.95 -17.52 1.60
CA GLU A 106 -15.52 -17.19 1.45
C GLU A 106 -15.28 -15.69 1.37
N THR A 107 -16.13 -14.99 0.59
CA THR A 107 -16.07 -13.53 0.53
C THR A 107 -16.37 -12.90 1.89
N GLY A 108 -17.37 -13.40 2.62
CA GLY A 108 -17.69 -12.96 3.99
C GLY A 108 -16.55 -13.22 4.97
N GLN A 109 -15.82 -14.31 4.82
CA GLN A 109 -14.63 -14.63 5.62
C GLN A 109 -13.49 -13.63 5.34
N ILE A 110 -13.25 -13.31 4.08
CA ILE A 110 -12.27 -12.27 3.72
C ILE A 110 -12.67 -10.93 4.33
N VAL A 111 -13.93 -10.50 4.19
CA VAL A 111 -14.42 -9.24 4.78
C VAL A 111 -14.27 -9.25 6.31
N GLY A 112 -14.58 -10.38 6.95
CA GLY A 112 -14.35 -10.58 8.39
C GLY A 112 -12.88 -10.40 8.78
N TYR A 113 -11.97 -10.98 8.00
CA TYR A 113 -10.53 -10.80 8.22
C TYR A 113 -10.11 -9.33 7.99
N LEU A 114 -10.58 -8.68 6.92
CA LEU A 114 -10.28 -7.26 6.66
C LEU A 114 -10.69 -6.36 7.83
N ARG A 115 -11.78 -6.68 8.53
CA ARG A 115 -12.20 -5.97 9.75
C ARG A 115 -11.20 -6.11 10.91
N THR A 116 -10.35 -7.12 10.89
CA THR A 116 -9.29 -7.28 11.91
C THR A 116 -8.02 -6.50 11.56
N LEU A 117 -7.84 -6.15 10.29
CA LEU A 117 -6.67 -5.41 9.85
C LEU A 117 -6.71 -3.97 10.38
N GLY A 118 -5.65 -3.54 11.04
CA GLY A 118 -5.54 -2.20 11.63
C GLY A 118 -6.30 -2.00 12.95
N ARG A 119 -7.08 -2.98 13.44
CA ARG A 119 -7.85 -2.86 14.70
C ARG A 119 -7.00 -2.66 15.94
N THR A 120 -5.74 -3.06 15.91
CA THR A 120 -4.80 -2.78 17.01
C THR A 120 -4.58 -1.29 17.23
N VAL A 121 -4.87 -0.46 16.20
CA VAL A 121 -4.83 1.00 16.30
C VAL A 121 -5.90 1.55 17.25
N ASP A 122 -7.08 0.95 17.26
CA ASP A 122 -8.24 1.44 18.02
C ASP A 122 -8.33 0.76 19.40
N THR A 123 -7.72 -0.41 19.56
CA THR A 123 -7.81 -1.22 20.79
C THR A 123 -6.57 -1.13 21.69
N GLU A 124 -5.41 -0.78 21.11
CA GLU A 124 -4.17 -0.63 21.86
C GLU A 124 -3.95 0.84 22.24
N ILE A 125 -3.73 1.07 23.53
CA ILE A 125 -3.38 2.40 24.05
C ILE A 125 -1.86 2.47 24.15
N ALA A 126 -1.26 3.44 23.47
CA ALA A 126 0.17 3.72 23.62
C ALA A 126 0.45 4.22 25.04
N LYS A 127 1.45 3.64 25.68
CA LYS A 127 1.98 4.12 26.96
C LYS A 127 3.06 5.16 26.66
N GLY A 128 3.19 6.15 27.53
CA GLY A 128 4.24 7.17 27.38
C GLY A 128 3.71 8.55 26.97
N ASP A 129 4.64 9.49 26.86
CA ASP A 129 4.39 10.89 26.57
C ASP A 129 4.73 11.22 25.10
N PRO A 130 3.72 11.56 24.25
CA PRO A 130 3.98 11.88 22.85
C PRO A 130 4.90 13.10 22.66
N ALA A 131 4.91 14.08 23.59
CA ALA A 131 5.77 15.25 23.45
C ALA A 131 7.24 14.89 23.68
N LYS A 132 7.52 14.03 24.67
CA LYS A 132 8.85 13.48 24.86
C LYS A 132 9.26 12.58 23.70
N GLY A 133 8.33 11.78 23.20
CA GLY A 133 8.53 10.94 22.02
C GLY A 133 8.90 11.75 20.79
N LYS A 134 8.26 12.92 20.56
CA LYS A 134 8.65 13.83 19.50
C LYS A 134 10.08 14.33 19.66
N SER A 135 10.44 14.75 20.86
CA SER A 135 11.82 15.20 21.14
C SER A 135 12.85 14.10 20.89
N LEU A 136 12.50 12.84 21.24
CA LEU A 136 13.35 11.67 20.95
C LEU A 136 13.44 11.40 19.43
N TYR A 137 12.33 11.51 18.69
CA TYR A 137 12.31 11.37 17.22
C TYR A 137 13.30 12.34 16.57
N ASP A 138 13.24 13.61 16.97
CA ASP A 138 14.12 14.66 16.47
C ASP A 138 15.58 14.41 16.85
N ALA A 139 15.85 14.05 18.12
CA ALA A 139 17.19 13.82 18.65
C ALA A 139 17.86 12.54 18.13
N SER A 140 17.07 11.50 17.83
CA SER A 140 17.58 10.22 17.34
C SER A 140 17.82 10.19 15.84
N GLY A 141 17.60 11.31 15.13
CA GLY A 141 17.86 11.42 13.71
C GLY A 141 16.88 10.68 12.82
N CYS A 142 15.69 10.31 13.31
CA CYS A 142 14.68 9.58 12.54
C CYS A 142 14.28 10.34 11.27
N ALA A 143 14.18 11.67 11.35
CA ALA A 143 13.87 12.55 10.21
C ALA A 143 14.93 12.52 9.08
N ALA A 144 16.13 12.00 9.33
CA ALA A 144 17.12 11.81 8.27
C ALA A 144 16.69 10.75 7.25
N CYS A 145 15.82 9.82 7.67
CA CYS A 145 15.31 8.74 6.82
C CYS A 145 13.82 8.87 6.56
N ASP A 146 13.01 9.05 7.62
CA ASP A 146 11.55 9.01 7.56
C ASP A 146 10.96 10.37 7.16
N ILE A 147 9.76 10.36 6.58
CA ILE A 147 9.03 11.57 6.20
C ILE A 147 7.83 11.74 7.12
N ILE A 148 7.65 12.97 7.65
CA ILE A 148 6.41 13.40 8.32
C ILE A 148 5.96 14.71 7.71
N SER A 149 4.74 14.78 7.21
CA SER A 149 4.16 15.98 6.57
C SER A 149 5.05 16.59 5.48
N GLY A 150 5.64 15.72 4.66
CA GLY A 150 6.52 16.11 3.55
C GLY A 150 7.93 16.54 3.99
N GLN A 151 8.28 16.45 5.26
CA GLN A 151 9.60 16.78 5.81
C GLN A 151 10.36 15.50 6.14
N GLY A 152 11.59 15.37 5.65
CA GLY A 152 12.46 14.21 5.95
C GLY A 152 13.27 13.72 4.75
N GLY A 153 14.12 12.69 5.01
CA GLY A 153 15.11 12.21 4.04
C GLY A 153 14.58 11.28 2.94
N GLY A 154 13.42 10.65 3.14
CA GLY A 154 12.78 9.77 2.15
C GLY A 154 13.53 8.46 1.85
N VAL A 155 14.44 8.02 2.73
CA VAL A 155 15.00 6.66 2.72
C VAL A 155 14.06 5.69 3.40
N GLY A 156 13.41 6.16 4.48
CA GLY A 156 12.36 5.50 5.22
C GLY A 156 10.96 5.83 4.69
N PRO A 157 9.91 5.31 5.34
CA PRO A 157 8.53 5.50 4.93
C PRO A 157 7.98 6.90 5.28
N GLU A 158 6.83 7.22 4.67
CA GLU A 158 5.98 8.34 5.06
C GLU A 158 5.20 7.98 6.33
N LEU A 159 5.41 8.71 7.42
CA LEU A 159 4.88 8.43 8.76
C LEU A 159 3.74 9.35 9.20
N THR A 160 3.35 10.35 8.39
CA THR A 160 2.31 11.34 8.76
C THR A 160 1.02 10.69 9.29
N ARG A 161 0.70 9.50 8.79
CA ARG A 161 -0.51 8.76 9.15
C ARG A 161 -0.23 7.40 9.78
N VAL A 162 0.99 7.15 10.21
CA VAL A 162 1.40 5.81 10.69
C VAL A 162 0.55 5.36 11.88
N GLY A 163 0.20 6.26 12.79
CA GLY A 163 -0.62 5.97 13.96
C GLY A 163 -2.09 5.69 13.63
N SER A 164 -2.59 6.00 12.43
CA SER A 164 -3.91 5.54 11.97
C SER A 164 -3.87 4.20 11.23
N MET A 165 -2.68 3.69 10.96
CA MET A 165 -2.48 2.45 10.20
C MET A 165 -1.83 1.33 11.02
N ARG A 166 -1.10 1.67 12.08
CA ARG A 166 -0.29 0.74 12.87
C ARG A 166 -0.50 0.96 14.35
N GLY A 167 -0.82 -0.10 15.08
CA GLY A 167 -0.96 -0.05 16.53
C GLY A 167 0.39 0.03 17.25
N PRO A 168 0.38 0.43 18.55
CA PRO A 168 1.57 0.55 19.38
C PRO A 168 2.47 -0.68 19.41
N THR A 169 1.91 -1.88 19.47
CA THR A 169 2.67 -3.14 19.44
C THR A 169 3.45 -3.30 18.14
N TYR A 170 2.81 -3.00 16.99
CA TYR A 170 3.49 -3.05 15.70
C TYR A 170 4.65 -2.05 15.64
N LEU A 171 4.39 -0.79 16.04
CA LEU A 171 5.39 0.27 16.05
C LEU A 171 6.58 -0.09 16.94
N ARG A 172 6.31 -0.61 18.15
CA ARG A 172 7.34 -1.09 19.08
C ARG A 172 8.18 -2.19 18.47
N THR A 173 7.54 -3.20 17.88
CA THR A 173 8.26 -4.33 17.26
C THR A 173 9.16 -3.84 16.13
N THR A 174 8.68 -2.90 15.31
CA THR A 174 9.48 -2.33 14.22
C THR A 174 10.70 -1.56 14.73
N LEU A 175 10.59 -0.83 15.83
CA LEU A 175 11.71 -0.12 16.45
C LEU A 175 12.76 -1.07 17.04
N LEU A 176 12.32 -2.16 17.64
CA LEU A 176 13.20 -3.13 18.30
C LEU A 176 13.85 -4.11 17.32
N THR A 177 13.08 -4.57 16.34
CA THR A 177 13.46 -5.60 15.37
C THR A 177 13.05 -5.17 13.96
N PRO A 178 13.74 -4.18 13.37
CA PRO A 178 13.46 -3.72 12.01
C PRO A 178 13.54 -4.87 11.02
N GLY A 179 12.58 -4.92 10.10
CA GLY A 179 12.49 -5.99 9.11
C GLY A 179 11.59 -7.17 9.51
N THR A 180 11.25 -7.36 10.80
CA THR A 180 10.36 -8.44 11.24
C THR A 180 8.99 -8.41 10.53
N ASN A 181 8.49 -7.20 10.25
CA ASN A 181 7.21 -6.99 9.58
C ASN A 181 7.34 -6.93 8.04
N LEU A 182 8.52 -7.16 7.50
CA LEU A 182 8.75 -7.28 6.06
C LEU A 182 8.60 -8.75 5.63
N PRO A 183 8.17 -9.01 4.39
CA PRO A 183 8.21 -10.35 3.84
C PRO A 183 9.63 -10.93 3.91
N GLN A 184 9.72 -12.21 4.30
CA GLN A 184 11.00 -12.89 4.45
C GLN A 184 11.48 -13.54 3.16
N GLU A 185 10.63 -13.53 2.12
CA GLU A 185 10.94 -14.11 0.82
C GLU A 185 11.06 -13.03 -0.26
N ALA A 186 12.09 -13.14 -1.12
CA ALA A 186 12.33 -12.17 -2.17
C ALA A 186 11.14 -12.04 -3.12
N ALA A 187 10.49 -13.15 -3.49
CA ALA A 187 9.33 -13.14 -4.38
C ALA A 187 8.16 -12.30 -3.84
N ALA A 188 7.97 -12.26 -2.52
CA ALA A 188 6.94 -11.44 -1.88
C ALA A 188 7.31 -9.95 -1.84
N MET A 189 8.58 -9.60 -2.06
CA MET A 189 9.08 -8.23 -2.12
C MET A 189 9.34 -7.74 -3.55
N GLU A 190 9.08 -8.57 -4.57
CA GLU A 190 9.25 -8.18 -5.98
C GLU A 190 8.10 -7.31 -6.48
N ARG A 191 6.97 -7.32 -5.79
CA ARG A 191 5.74 -6.63 -6.17
C ARG A 191 5.10 -5.96 -4.96
N GLY A 192 4.28 -4.95 -5.25
CA GLY A 192 3.49 -4.25 -4.25
C GLY A 192 4.31 -3.31 -3.37
N ARG A 193 3.70 -2.85 -2.28
CA ARG A 193 4.26 -1.81 -1.39
C ARG A 193 5.62 -2.15 -0.79
N PHE A 194 5.98 -3.42 -0.73
CA PHE A 194 7.25 -3.84 -0.14
C PHE A 194 8.42 -3.76 -1.12
N THR A 195 8.17 -3.50 -2.41
CA THR A 195 9.23 -3.37 -3.42
C THR A 195 10.24 -2.30 -3.05
N GLN A 196 9.78 -1.19 -2.49
CA GLN A 196 10.62 -0.07 -2.03
C GLN A 196 11.45 -0.39 -0.79
N PHE A 197 11.21 -1.53 -0.13
CA PHE A 197 11.95 -1.97 1.04
C PHE A 197 12.82 -3.19 0.75
N LEU A 198 12.85 -3.68 -0.48
CA LEU A 198 13.73 -4.80 -0.84
C LEU A 198 15.18 -4.36 -0.73
N PHE A 199 15.85 -4.86 0.29
CA PHE A 199 17.26 -4.61 0.50
C PHE A 199 18.09 -5.49 -0.44
N VAL A 200 19.09 -4.90 -1.04
CA VAL A 200 20.00 -5.60 -1.96
C VAL A 200 21.44 -5.25 -1.65
N ARG A 201 22.31 -6.21 -1.97
CA ARG A 201 23.76 -6.03 -1.96
C ARG A 201 24.28 -6.36 -3.35
N VAL A 202 25.02 -5.44 -3.92
CA VAL A 202 25.73 -5.65 -5.18
C VAL A 202 27.25 -5.66 -4.93
N THR A 203 27.96 -6.54 -5.63
CA THR A 203 29.42 -6.56 -5.65
C THR A 203 29.84 -6.42 -7.11
N THR A 204 30.63 -5.38 -7.45
CA THR A 204 31.15 -5.18 -8.79
C THR A 204 32.27 -6.17 -9.09
N LYS A 205 32.68 -6.29 -10.36
CA LYS A 205 33.81 -7.14 -10.77
C LYS A 205 35.13 -6.70 -10.16
N GLU A 206 35.26 -5.42 -9.82
CA GLU A 206 36.42 -4.83 -9.13
C GLU A 206 36.40 -5.09 -7.62
N GLY A 207 35.36 -5.75 -7.08
CA GLY A 207 35.23 -6.11 -5.67
C GLY A 207 34.56 -5.03 -4.80
N HIS A 208 34.10 -3.91 -5.35
CA HIS A 208 33.38 -2.91 -4.59
C HIS A 208 31.99 -3.41 -4.22
N THR A 209 31.63 -3.28 -2.95
CA THR A 209 30.30 -3.69 -2.46
C THR A 209 29.48 -2.44 -2.09
N VAL A 210 28.25 -2.39 -2.59
CA VAL A 210 27.25 -1.38 -2.24
C VAL A 210 25.97 -2.07 -1.75
N GLU A 211 25.42 -1.55 -0.68
CA GLU A 211 24.17 -2.02 -0.08
C GLU A 211 23.13 -0.90 -0.04
N GLY A 212 21.87 -1.26 -0.22
CA GLY A 212 20.78 -0.31 -0.13
C GLY A 212 19.43 -0.92 -0.47
N THR A 213 18.40 -0.11 -0.48
CA THR A 213 17.09 -0.51 -0.97
C THR A 213 17.03 -0.41 -2.48
N ARG A 214 16.41 -1.38 -3.12
CA ARG A 214 16.17 -1.36 -4.56
C ARG A 214 15.19 -0.26 -4.92
N VAL A 215 15.57 0.61 -5.84
CA VAL A 215 14.72 1.67 -6.39
C VAL A 215 14.13 1.25 -7.73
N TYR A 216 14.98 0.66 -8.57
CA TYR A 216 14.60 0.17 -9.89
C TYR A 216 15.38 -1.09 -10.25
N GLU A 217 14.78 -1.97 -11.03
CA GLU A 217 15.43 -3.16 -11.58
C GLU A 217 14.73 -3.61 -12.85
N ASP A 218 15.51 -3.80 -13.91
CA ASP A 218 15.08 -4.46 -15.14
C ASP A 218 16.01 -5.62 -15.50
N SER A 219 15.95 -6.11 -16.74
CA SER A 219 16.80 -7.21 -17.20
C SER A 219 18.29 -6.83 -17.28
N PHE A 220 18.64 -5.56 -17.38
CA PHE A 220 19.98 -5.08 -17.70
C PHE A 220 20.60 -4.25 -16.57
N THR A 221 19.78 -3.54 -15.79
CA THR A 221 20.23 -2.59 -14.78
C THR A 221 19.57 -2.83 -13.43
N ILE A 222 20.23 -2.35 -12.39
CA ILE A 222 19.68 -2.23 -11.05
C ILE A 222 20.10 -0.91 -10.42
N GLU A 223 19.17 -0.25 -9.76
CA GLU A 223 19.39 0.97 -9.00
C GLU A 223 19.09 0.77 -7.53
N LEU A 224 20.00 1.23 -6.70
CA LEU A 224 19.90 1.18 -5.25
C LEU A 224 19.93 2.59 -4.67
N LYS A 225 19.27 2.76 -3.55
CA LYS A 225 19.40 3.91 -2.68
C LYS A 225 20.03 3.45 -1.37
N ASP A 226 21.22 3.95 -1.06
CA ASP A 226 21.93 3.59 0.18
C ASP A 226 21.35 4.30 1.41
N ALA A 227 21.85 3.95 2.60
CA ALA A 227 21.39 4.52 3.85
C ALA A 227 21.64 6.05 3.99
N THR A 228 22.50 6.63 3.15
CA THR A 228 22.76 8.08 3.10
C THR A 228 21.79 8.80 2.14
N GLY A 229 20.93 8.06 1.45
CA GLY A 229 20.03 8.58 0.43
C GLY A 229 20.64 8.72 -0.96
N ARG A 230 21.89 8.28 -1.15
CA ARG A 230 22.59 8.36 -2.44
C ARG A 230 22.13 7.23 -3.35
N PHE A 231 21.91 7.57 -4.62
CA PHE A 231 21.55 6.61 -5.67
C PHE A 231 22.82 6.02 -6.32
N HIS A 232 22.77 4.72 -6.57
CA HIS A 232 23.80 3.95 -7.27
C HIS A 232 23.14 3.16 -8.38
N SER A 233 23.64 3.28 -9.60
CA SER A 233 23.14 2.53 -10.76
C SER A 233 24.22 1.60 -11.27
N PHE A 234 23.86 0.36 -11.57
CA PHE A 234 24.78 -0.68 -12.03
C PHE A 234 24.20 -1.41 -13.24
N ARG A 235 25.06 -1.71 -14.20
CA ARG A 235 24.72 -2.68 -15.24
C ARG A 235 24.95 -4.09 -14.69
N LYS A 236 23.93 -4.96 -14.77
CA LYS A 236 24.02 -6.32 -14.21
C LYS A 236 25.19 -7.12 -14.76
N LEU A 237 25.60 -6.87 -16.02
CA LEU A 237 26.76 -7.52 -16.63
C LEU A 237 28.11 -7.12 -16.00
N GLU A 238 28.17 -6.02 -15.27
CA GLU A 238 29.35 -5.51 -14.57
C GLU A 238 29.41 -5.98 -13.12
N LEU A 239 28.38 -6.68 -12.66
CA LEU A 239 28.34 -7.24 -11.32
C LEU A 239 28.99 -8.61 -11.26
N GLN A 240 29.76 -8.82 -10.20
CA GLN A 240 30.21 -10.15 -9.78
C GLN A 240 29.08 -10.88 -9.02
N LYS A 241 28.31 -10.12 -8.19
CA LYS A 241 27.25 -10.68 -7.35
C LYS A 241 26.13 -9.69 -7.15
N LEU A 242 24.90 -10.20 -7.18
CA LEU A 242 23.67 -9.48 -6.81
C LEU A 242 22.91 -10.34 -5.81
N GLU A 243 22.73 -9.85 -4.59
CA GLU A 243 22.00 -10.54 -3.52
C GLU A 243 20.77 -9.73 -3.15
N LYS A 244 19.61 -10.38 -3.20
CA LYS A 244 18.36 -9.85 -2.66
C LYS A 244 18.21 -10.37 -1.23
N LEU A 245 18.06 -9.46 -0.27
CA LEU A 245 18.05 -9.74 1.16
C LEU A 245 16.68 -9.38 1.76
N PRO A 246 15.66 -10.22 1.53
CA PRO A 246 14.33 -9.98 2.07
C PRO A 246 14.36 -9.98 3.61
N GLY A 247 13.46 -9.24 4.22
CA GLY A 247 13.42 -9.08 5.68
C GLY A 247 14.53 -8.20 6.28
N LYS A 248 15.58 -7.86 5.50
CA LYS A 248 16.60 -6.90 5.95
C LYS A 248 16.06 -5.47 5.81
N SER A 249 16.35 -4.61 6.78
CA SER A 249 15.97 -3.21 6.81
C SER A 249 17.20 -2.29 6.88
N VAL A 250 17.11 -1.10 6.27
CA VAL A 250 18.07 -0.01 6.46
C VAL A 250 17.92 0.66 7.83
N MET A 251 16.74 0.54 8.44
CA MET A 251 16.44 1.08 9.77
C MET A 251 17.30 0.36 10.83
N PRO A 252 18.04 1.08 11.68
CA PRO A 252 18.75 0.46 12.78
C PRO A 252 17.80 -0.07 13.86
N SER A 253 18.25 -1.04 14.64
CA SER A 253 17.54 -1.46 15.86
C SER A 253 17.79 -0.45 16.99
N PHE A 254 16.72 -0.08 17.68
CA PHE A 254 16.80 0.78 18.86
C PHE A 254 16.79 0.00 20.19
N LYS A 255 16.93 -1.33 20.13
CA LYS A 255 16.87 -2.22 21.28
C LYS A 255 17.87 -1.86 22.37
N ASP A 256 19.09 -1.49 21.96
CA ASP A 256 20.21 -1.24 22.89
C ASP A 256 20.50 0.27 23.05
N THR A 257 19.75 1.14 22.36
CA THR A 257 19.97 2.60 22.36
C THR A 257 18.91 3.38 23.12
N LEU A 258 17.70 2.84 23.24
CA LEU A 258 16.58 3.46 23.96
C LEU A 258 16.21 2.65 25.19
N SER A 259 15.99 3.33 26.32
CA SER A 259 15.38 2.72 27.51
C SER A 259 13.91 2.34 27.22
N ALA A 260 13.35 1.47 28.07
CA ALA A 260 11.93 1.07 27.94
C ALA A 260 10.97 2.28 27.97
N THR A 261 11.23 3.27 28.83
CA THR A 261 10.42 4.50 28.92
C THR A 261 10.57 5.35 27.67
N GLN A 262 11.79 5.55 27.18
CA GLN A 262 12.02 6.29 25.91
C GLN A 262 11.36 5.61 24.73
N LEU A 263 11.37 4.29 24.68
CA LEU A 263 10.69 3.52 23.66
C LEU A 263 9.16 3.68 23.76
N ASP A 264 8.59 3.70 24.98
CA ASP A 264 7.17 3.97 25.21
C ASP A 264 6.79 5.38 24.73
N ASP A 265 7.60 6.39 25.05
CA ASP A 265 7.37 7.77 24.61
C ASP A 265 7.43 7.90 23.09
N LEU A 266 8.43 7.29 22.45
CA LEU A 266 8.56 7.31 20.98
C LEU A 266 7.39 6.59 20.28
N VAL A 267 6.97 5.44 20.81
CA VAL A 267 5.79 4.72 20.31
C VAL A 267 4.53 5.56 20.48
N ALA A 268 4.36 6.27 21.61
CA ALA A 268 3.23 7.16 21.82
C ALA A 268 3.21 8.31 20.81
N TYR A 269 4.36 8.89 20.49
CA TYR A 269 4.47 9.91 19.45
C TYR A 269 4.07 9.37 18.09
N LEU A 270 4.66 8.26 17.65
CA LEU A 270 4.33 7.66 16.35
C LEU A 270 2.84 7.26 16.26
N ALA A 271 2.28 6.71 17.34
CA ALA A 271 0.86 6.37 17.41
C ALA A 271 -0.06 7.60 17.37
N SER A 272 0.44 8.78 17.76
CA SER A 272 -0.30 10.04 17.66
C SER A 272 -0.36 10.62 16.24
N LEU A 273 0.46 10.17 15.32
CA LEU A 273 0.51 10.62 13.94
C LEU A 273 -0.68 10.04 13.14
N LYS A 274 -1.84 10.69 13.24
CA LYS A 274 -3.09 10.26 12.59
C LYS A 274 -3.33 10.92 11.22
N GLY A 275 -2.46 11.83 10.81
CA GLY A 275 -2.69 12.69 9.66
C GLY A 275 -3.66 13.83 9.99
N THR A 276 -3.78 14.78 9.07
CA THR A 276 -4.84 15.79 9.16
C THR A 276 -6.16 15.12 8.75
N PRO A 277 -7.26 15.28 9.47
CA PRO A 277 -8.57 14.86 8.96
C PRO A 277 -8.79 15.51 7.60
N THR A 278 -9.09 14.72 6.58
CA THR A 278 -9.53 15.27 5.29
C THR A 278 -10.90 15.91 5.54
N PRO A 279 -11.13 17.18 5.18
CA PRO A 279 -12.40 17.84 5.36
C PRO A 279 -13.53 17.16 4.59
#